data_bfa1e2fdd849fce1f52a03bc29427c31
#
_entry.id   bfa1e2fdd849fce1f52a03bc29427c31
#
_cell.length_a   1.000
_cell.length_b   1.000
_cell.length_c   1.000
_cell.angle_alpha   90.00
_cell.angle_beta   90.00
_cell.angle_gamma   90.00
#
_symmetry.space_group_name_H-M   'P 1'
#
loop_
_entity.id
_entity.type
_entity.pdbx_description
1 polymer ?
#
loop_
_entity_poly.entity_id
_entity_poly.type
_entity_poly.pdbx_seq_one_letter_code
_entity_poly.pdbx_strand_id
1 'polypeptide(L)'
;GVTGVQTCALPIFDEFYDPHHPAVLAMIKMAADNAHAEGKWIGICGELGADLELTEEFLKMGLDELSVSPAMVLPLRKKIRECE
;
A
#
# COMPACT_ATOMS: atom_id res chain seq x y z
N GLY A 1 7.83 -2.13 17.45
CA GLY A 1 7.17 -2.95 17.36
C GLY A 1 7.00 -3.99 16.28
N VAL A 2 5.83 -4.52 16.26
CA VAL A 2 5.48 -5.60 15.34
C VAL A 2 4.68 -5.10 14.14
N THR A 3 4.62 -3.82 13.95
CA THR A 3 3.78 -3.22 12.92
C THR A 3 4.13 -3.72 11.53
N GLY A 4 5.43 -3.86 11.25
CA GLY A 4 5.89 -4.30 9.94
C GLY A 4 5.52 -5.74 9.60
N VAL A 5 5.28 -6.57 10.58
CA VAL A 5 4.91 -7.97 10.35
C VAL A 5 3.54 -8.08 9.69
N GLN A 6 2.63 -7.22 10.09
CA GLN A 6 1.26 -7.26 9.60
C GLN A 6 1.14 -6.89 8.14
N THR A 7 2.01 -6.02 7.66
CA THR A 7 1.96 -5.56 6.27
C THR A 7 2.41 -6.63 5.29
N CYS A 8 3.09 -7.67 5.76
CA CYS A 8 3.59 -8.74 4.91
C CYS A 8 2.62 -9.90 4.76
N ALA A 9 1.41 -9.78 5.30
CA ALA A 9 0.40 -10.85 5.18
C ALA A 9 -0.24 -10.91 3.80
N LEU A 10 -0.27 -9.80 3.08
CA LEU A 10 -0.94 -9.72 1.79
C LEU A 10 -0.36 -10.63 0.70
N PRO A 11 0.96 -10.88 0.63
CA PRO A 11 1.51 -11.76 -0.40
C PRO A 11 0.99 -13.19 -0.38
N ILE A 12 0.37 -13.61 0.71
CA ILE A 12 -0.19 -14.97 0.82
C ILE A 12 -1.24 -15.23 -0.26
N PHE A 13 -1.85 -14.17 -0.77
CA PHE A 13 -2.96 -14.28 -1.71
C PHE A 13 -2.56 -14.14 -3.17
N ASP A 14 -1.26 -14.21 -3.48
CA ASP A 14 -0.74 -13.94 -4.83
C ASP A 14 -1.40 -14.76 -5.94
N GLU A 15 -1.70 -16.02 -5.70
CA GLU A 15 -2.26 -16.90 -6.74
C GLU A 15 -3.63 -16.46 -7.24
N PHE A 16 -4.41 -15.84 -6.37
CA PHE A 16 -5.78 -15.43 -6.69
C PHE A 16 -5.93 -13.93 -6.66
N TYR A 17 -4.82 -13.26 -6.70
CA TYR A 17 -4.75 -11.88 -6.29
C TYR A 17 -4.78 -10.93 -7.48
N ASP A 18 -5.80 -10.10 -7.52
CA ASP A 18 -5.88 -8.99 -8.46
C ASP A 18 -5.81 -7.69 -7.63
N PRO A 19 -4.67 -6.98 -7.68
CA PRO A 19 -4.51 -5.78 -6.88
C PRO A 19 -5.49 -4.66 -7.22
N HIS A 20 -6.08 -4.72 -8.41
CA HIS A 20 -7.07 -3.74 -8.83
C HIS A 20 -8.49 -4.13 -8.46
N HIS A 21 -8.69 -5.31 -7.89
CA HIS A 21 -10.03 -5.75 -7.52
C HIS A 21 -10.57 -4.89 -6.38
N PRO A 22 -11.80 -4.38 -6.49
CA PRO A 22 -12.36 -3.51 -5.46
C PRO A 22 -12.38 -4.11 -4.05
N ALA A 23 -12.57 -5.43 -3.95
CA ALA A 23 -12.56 -6.07 -2.64
C ALA A 23 -11.20 -6.02 -1.97
N VAL A 24 -10.13 -6.16 -2.75
CA VAL A 24 -8.77 -6.08 -2.23
C VAL A 24 -8.48 -4.65 -1.76
N LEU A 25 -8.85 -3.66 -2.55
CA LEU A 25 -8.65 -2.27 -2.18
C LEU A 25 -9.47 -1.91 -0.94
N ALA A 26 -10.68 -2.44 -0.82
CA ALA A 26 -11.51 -2.23 0.36
C ALA A 26 -10.87 -2.81 1.63
N MET A 27 -10.26 -3.99 1.53
CA MET A 27 -9.56 -4.60 2.65
C MET A 27 -8.37 -3.76 3.10
N ILE A 28 -7.62 -3.23 2.13
CA ILE A 28 -6.47 -2.38 2.44
C ILE A 28 -6.94 -1.11 3.14
N LYS A 29 -8.02 -0.52 2.66
CA LYS A 29 -8.57 0.68 3.29
C LYS A 29 -9.03 0.40 4.72
N MET A 30 -9.70 -0.72 4.96
CA MET A 30 -10.10 -1.10 6.30
C MET A 30 -8.90 -1.23 7.23
N ALA A 31 -7.83 -1.86 6.74
CA ALA A 31 -6.62 -2.02 7.53
C ALA A 31 -6.00 -0.65 7.85
N ALA A 32 -5.99 0.26 6.88
CA ALA A 32 -5.47 1.61 7.09
C ALA A 32 -6.29 2.37 8.12
N ASP A 33 -7.60 2.34 7.98
CA ASP A 33 -8.49 3.04 8.90
C ASP A 33 -8.34 2.50 10.33
N ASN A 34 -8.26 1.17 10.47
CA ASN A 34 -8.10 0.54 11.78
C ASN A 34 -6.75 0.86 12.40
N ALA A 35 -5.68 0.84 11.62
CA ALA A 35 -4.36 1.20 12.11
C ALA A 35 -4.33 2.63 12.62
N HIS A 36 -4.89 3.54 11.85
CA HIS A 36 -4.91 4.96 12.22
C HIS A 36 -5.80 5.20 13.46
N ALA A 37 -6.90 4.47 13.60
CA ALA A 37 -7.74 4.57 14.78
C ALA A 37 -6.98 4.20 16.05
N GLU A 38 -5.98 3.32 15.93
CA GLU A 38 -5.14 2.92 17.06
C GLU A 38 -3.87 3.78 17.19
N GLY A 39 -3.77 4.83 16.41
CA GLY A 39 -2.60 5.69 16.43
C GLY A 39 -1.34 5.08 15.83
N LYS A 40 -1.51 4.10 14.94
CA LYS A 40 -0.40 3.41 14.29
C LYS A 40 -0.29 3.86 12.84
N TRP A 41 0.93 3.80 12.30
CA TRP A 41 1.12 4.02 10.87
C TRP A 41 0.99 2.68 10.14
N ILE A 42 0.73 2.73 8.83
CA ILE A 42 0.58 1.56 8.00
C ILE A 42 1.23 1.81 6.63
N GLY A 43 1.88 0.78 6.11
CA GLY A 43 2.52 0.86 4.81
C GLY A 43 2.30 -0.39 3.99
N ILE A 44 2.60 -0.31 2.72
CA ILE A 44 2.56 -1.44 1.79
C ILE A 44 3.96 -1.64 1.25
N CYS A 45 4.37 -2.90 1.16
CA CYS A 45 5.68 -3.27 0.63
C CYS A 45 5.55 -4.19 -0.57
N GLY A 46 6.66 -4.35 -1.28
CA GLY A 46 6.74 -5.27 -2.41
C GLY A 46 6.11 -4.72 -3.68
N GLU A 47 5.66 -5.64 -4.52
CA GLU A 47 5.15 -5.29 -5.85
C GLU A 47 3.94 -4.38 -5.82
N LEU A 48 3.11 -4.53 -4.80
CA LEU A 48 1.91 -3.71 -4.68
C LEU A 48 2.26 -2.24 -4.52
N GLY A 49 3.25 -1.94 -3.69
CA GLY A 49 3.70 -0.57 -3.50
C GLY A 49 4.32 0.05 -4.75
N ALA A 50 4.80 -0.80 -5.67
CA ALA A 50 5.43 -0.35 -6.90
C ALA A 50 4.43 -0.17 -8.05
N ASP A 51 3.17 -0.55 -7.87
CA ASP A 51 2.15 -0.40 -8.90
C ASP A 51 1.69 1.06 -8.98
N LEU A 52 2.19 1.76 -9.99
CA LEU A 52 1.92 3.19 -10.13
C LEU A 52 0.46 3.50 -10.42
N GLU A 53 -0.28 2.53 -10.98
CA GLU A 53 -1.71 2.72 -11.22
C GLU A 53 -2.49 2.79 -9.91
N LEU A 54 -1.99 2.15 -8.86
CA LEU A 54 -2.62 2.14 -7.56
C LEU A 54 -2.13 3.23 -6.61
N THR A 55 -1.08 3.94 -7.00
CA THR A 55 -0.48 4.95 -6.11
C THR A 55 -1.50 5.96 -5.61
N GLU A 56 -2.31 6.52 -6.51
CA GLU A 56 -3.30 7.51 -6.13
C GLU A 56 -4.32 6.93 -5.14
N GLU A 57 -4.75 5.69 -5.37
CA GLU A 57 -5.69 5.03 -4.46
C GLU A 57 -5.10 4.84 -3.08
N PHE A 58 -3.83 4.43 -3.02
CA PHE A 58 -3.15 4.26 -1.73
C PHE A 58 -3.00 5.58 -0.99
N LEU A 59 -2.72 6.65 -1.71
CA LEU A 59 -2.63 7.98 -1.09
C LEU A 59 -3.99 8.41 -0.54
N LYS A 60 -5.06 8.16 -1.27
CA LYS A 60 -6.41 8.48 -0.82
C LYS A 60 -6.82 7.68 0.41
N MET A 61 -6.32 6.45 0.53
CA MET A 61 -6.57 5.61 1.70
C MET A 61 -5.80 6.09 2.93
N GLY A 62 -4.83 6.97 2.74
CA GLY A 62 -4.03 7.48 3.83
C GLY A 62 -2.88 6.57 4.23
N LEU A 63 -2.40 5.72 3.32
CA LEU A 63 -1.24 4.89 3.62
C LEU A 63 -0.02 5.78 3.87
N ASP A 64 0.72 5.43 4.91
CA ASP A 64 1.84 6.26 5.38
C ASP A 64 3.15 5.96 4.66
N GLU A 65 3.27 4.75 4.09
CA GLU A 65 4.51 4.33 3.45
C GLU A 65 4.24 3.39 2.28
N LEU A 66 5.01 3.57 1.22
CA LEU A 66 5.05 2.64 0.09
C LEU A 66 6.49 2.21 -0.08
N SER A 67 6.80 0.97 0.28
CA SER A 67 8.15 0.42 0.20
C SER A 67 8.33 -0.30 -1.12
N VAL A 68 9.33 0.10 -1.88
CA VAL A 68 9.56 -0.43 -3.22
C VAL A 68 11.05 -0.75 -3.40
N SER A 69 11.37 -1.48 -4.48
CA SER A 69 12.75 -1.72 -4.84
C SER A 69 13.43 -0.40 -5.24
N PRO A 70 14.76 -0.31 -5.13
CA PRO A 70 15.47 0.92 -5.49
C PRO A 70 15.15 1.43 -6.89
N ALA A 71 14.94 0.54 -7.86
CA ALA A 71 14.63 0.93 -9.22
C ALA A 71 13.31 1.69 -9.34
N MET A 72 12.39 1.47 -8.41
CA MET A 72 11.07 2.08 -8.44
C MET A 72 10.96 3.35 -7.61
N VAL A 73 11.99 3.71 -6.84
CA VAL A 73 11.90 4.88 -5.95
C VAL A 73 11.63 6.17 -6.72
N LEU A 74 12.40 6.43 -7.77
CA LEU A 74 12.22 7.68 -8.53
C LEU A 74 10.91 7.73 -9.30
N PRO A 75 10.50 6.67 -10.03
CA PRO A 75 9.18 6.66 -10.67
C PRO A 75 8.04 6.85 -9.68
N LEU A 76 8.12 6.21 -8.51
CA LEU A 76 7.08 6.34 -7.50
C LEU A 76 7.01 7.75 -6.93
N ARG A 77 8.16 8.35 -6.64
CA ARG A 77 8.20 9.72 -6.14
C ARG A 77 7.60 10.71 -7.14
N LYS A 78 7.88 10.50 -8.42
CA LYS A 78 7.29 11.33 -9.47
C LYS A 78 5.77 11.18 -9.47
N LYS A 79 5.28 9.95 -9.38
CA LYS A 79 3.84 9.68 -9.37
C LYS A 79 3.15 10.33 -8.17
N ILE A 80 3.77 10.26 -7.00
CA ILE A 80 3.23 10.89 -5.81
C ILE A 80 3.10 12.40 -5.99
N ARG A 81 4.11 13.04 -6.58
CA ARG A 81 4.05 14.47 -6.86
C ARG A 81 2.94 14.82 -7.82
N GLU A 82 2.69 13.97 -8.81
CA GLU A 82 1.61 14.20 -9.77
C GLU A 82 0.23 14.11 -9.13
N CYS A 83 0.12 13.37 -8.03
CA CYS A 83 -1.13 13.21 -7.29
C CYS A 83 -1.41 14.35 -6.30
N GLU A 84 -0.43 15.17 -6.06
CA GLU A 84 -0.61 16.35 -5.19
C GLU A 84 -1.34 17.49 -5.93
#